data_f51e6645cc8a8f99e3661968d95e6f97
#
_entry.id   f51e6645cc8a8f99e3661968d95e6f97
#
_cell.length_a   1.000
_cell.length_b   1.000
_cell.length_c   1.000
_cell.angle_alpha   90.00
_cell.angle_beta   90.00
_cell.angle_gamma   90.00
#
_symmetry.space_group_name_H-M   'P 1'
#
loop_
_entity.id
_entity.type
_entity.pdbx_description
1 polymer ?
#
loop_
_entity_poly.entity_id
_entity_poly.type
_entity_poly.pdbx_seq_one_letter_code
_entity_poly.pdbx_strand_id
1 'polypeptide(L)'
;MIGTFIAVGGILFAGVVAITLFWEKVQNWLNKYAAVIVERAFGYKAKDKMQRAIVKVGRVVDKIRQSSTIFIKENPWDDHFIKTEVEAEAPMTSVDEDVIKKINQRGELTQEFKYELR
;
A
#
# COMPACT_ATOMS: atom_id res chain seq x y z
N MET A 1 18.98 8.89 3.50
CA MET A 1 17.60 8.85 3.00
C MET A 1 16.63 8.89 4.16
N ILE A 2 15.64 9.74 4.08
CA ILE A 2 14.69 9.95 5.16
C ILE A 2 13.39 9.24 4.84
N GLY A 3 12.92 8.40 5.75
CA GLY A 3 11.61 7.78 5.65
C GLY A 3 10.61 8.54 6.51
N THR A 4 9.43 8.77 5.96
CA THR A 4 8.31 9.36 6.72
C THR A 4 7.23 8.31 6.88
N PHE A 5 6.81 8.09 8.11
CA PHE A 5 5.73 7.16 8.41
C PHE A 5 4.40 7.89 8.47
N ILE A 6 3.42 7.37 7.74
CA ILE A 6 2.07 7.92 7.74
C ILE A 6 1.11 6.75 7.97
N ALA A 7 0.37 6.78 9.06
CA ALA A 7 -0.66 5.80 9.34
C ALA A 7 -2.00 6.29 8.80
N VAL A 8 -2.68 5.41 8.08
CA VAL A 8 -4.02 5.69 7.57
C VAL A 8 -4.99 4.80 8.32
N GLY A 9 -5.82 5.41 9.16
CA GLY A 9 -6.91 4.68 9.81
C GLY A 9 -8.03 4.44 8.82
N GLY A 10 -8.79 3.38 9.04
CA GLY A 10 -9.98 3.12 8.27
C GLY A 10 -9.97 1.77 7.57
N ILE A 11 -10.95 1.59 6.72
CA ILE A 11 -11.21 0.32 6.03
C ILE A 11 -10.47 0.30 4.70
N LEU A 12 -9.59 -0.71 4.53
CA LEU A 12 -8.85 -0.91 3.29
C LEU A 12 -9.78 -1.27 2.13
N PHE A 13 -10.81 -2.07 2.39
CA PHE A 13 -11.78 -2.49 1.38
C PHE A 13 -13.20 -2.27 1.85
N ALA A 14 -14.11 -2.03 0.92
CA ALA A 14 -15.54 -2.06 1.16
C ALA A 14 -16.07 -3.44 0.78
N GLY A 15 -16.69 -4.15 1.74
CA GLY A 15 -17.24 -5.48 1.50
C GLY A 15 -16.21 -6.59 1.42
N VAL A 16 -16.65 -7.78 1.07
CA VAL A 16 -15.80 -8.97 0.95
C VAL A 16 -15.05 -8.95 -0.38
N VAL A 17 -13.73 -9.15 -0.31
CA VAL A 17 -12.86 -9.15 -1.48
C VAL A 17 -12.39 -10.57 -1.78
N ALA A 18 -12.73 -11.06 -2.96
CA ALA A 18 -12.30 -12.37 -3.42
C ALA A 18 -10.79 -12.37 -3.74
N ILE A 19 -10.17 -13.55 -3.60
CA ILE A 19 -8.74 -13.71 -3.82
C ILE A 19 -8.29 -13.25 -5.21
N THR A 20 -9.12 -13.48 -6.23
CA THR A 20 -8.82 -13.10 -7.60
C THR A 20 -8.75 -11.60 -7.82
N LEU A 21 -9.40 -10.82 -6.95
CA LEU A 21 -9.46 -9.36 -7.03
C LEU A 21 -8.63 -8.68 -5.93
N PHE A 22 -8.00 -9.46 -5.06
CA PHE A 22 -7.34 -8.93 -3.87
C PHE A 22 -6.28 -7.87 -4.21
N TRP A 23 -5.32 -8.22 -5.06
CA TRP A 23 -4.25 -7.29 -5.42
C TRP A 23 -4.74 -6.10 -6.25
N GLU A 24 -5.76 -6.31 -7.07
CA GLU A 24 -6.39 -5.22 -7.81
C GLU A 24 -7.01 -4.20 -6.86
N LYS A 25 -7.68 -4.66 -5.81
CA LYS A 25 -8.27 -3.78 -4.79
C LYS A 25 -7.21 -3.04 -4.00
N VAL A 26 -6.11 -3.70 -3.65
CA VAL A 26 -4.97 -3.06 -2.99
C VAL A 26 -4.37 -1.97 -3.89
N GLN A 27 -4.17 -2.26 -5.16
CA GLN A 27 -3.64 -1.30 -6.13
C GLN A 27 -4.57 -0.09 -6.29
N ASN A 28 -5.87 -0.32 -6.37
CA ASN A 28 -6.85 0.76 -6.46
C ASN A 28 -6.82 1.64 -5.22
N TRP A 29 -6.69 1.03 -4.05
CA TRP A 29 -6.56 1.77 -2.80
C TRP A 29 -5.29 2.63 -2.81
N LEU A 30 -4.16 2.08 -3.23
CA LEU A 30 -2.90 2.82 -3.34
C LEU A 30 -3.05 4.03 -4.28
N ASN A 31 -3.60 3.81 -5.46
CA ASN A 31 -3.75 4.88 -6.46
C ASN A 31 -4.69 5.99 -5.99
N LYS A 32 -5.71 5.64 -5.22
CA LYS A 32 -6.72 6.60 -4.79
C LYS A 32 -6.37 7.32 -3.49
N TYR A 33 -5.96 6.55 -2.47
CA TYR A 33 -5.77 7.09 -1.13
C TYR A 33 -4.31 7.36 -0.78
N ALA A 34 -3.42 6.42 -1.07
CA ALA A 34 -2.02 6.59 -0.73
C ALA A 34 -1.38 7.73 -1.53
N ALA A 35 -1.73 7.88 -2.79
CA ALA A 35 -1.25 8.98 -3.61
C ALA A 35 -1.61 10.36 -3.04
N VAL A 36 -2.83 10.49 -2.53
CA VAL A 36 -3.27 11.74 -1.88
C VAL A 36 -2.47 12.01 -0.61
N ILE A 37 -2.19 10.98 0.17
CA ILE A 37 -1.42 11.11 1.41
C ILE A 37 0.02 11.51 1.11
N VAL A 38 0.62 10.92 0.10
CA VAL A 38 1.97 11.27 -0.36
C VAL A 38 2.02 12.74 -0.80
N GLU A 39 1.02 13.17 -1.55
CA GLU A 39 0.92 14.56 -1.99
C GLU A 39 0.82 15.54 -0.80
N ARG A 40 0.03 15.19 0.21
CA ARG A 40 -0.10 16.02 1.41
C ARG A 40 1.19 16.10 2.21
N ALA A 41 1.93 14.99 2.28
CA ALA A 41 3.17 14.92 3.05
C ALA A 41 4.33 15.62 2.36
N PHE A 42 4.45 15.52 1.03
CA PHE A 42 5.61 15.99 0.28
C PHE A 42 5.31 17.14 -0.68
N GLY A 43 4.04 17.57 -0.75
CA GLY A 43 3.65 18.70 -1.55
C GLY A 43 3.01 18.33 -2.88
N TYR A 44 2.54 19.35 -3.56
CA TYR A 44 1.86 19.21 -4.83
C TYR A 44 2.75 18.52 -5.87
N LYS A 45 2.22 17.60 -6.59
CA LYS A 45 2.89 16.76 -7.60
C LYS A 45 3.78 15.64 -7.04
N ALA A 46 3.86 15.45 -5.74
CA ALA A 46 4.65 14.34 -5.19
C ALA A 46 4.16 12.98 -5.71
N LYS A 47 2.86 12.81 -5.90
CA LYS A 47 2.28 11.58 -6.46
C LYS A 47 2.79 11.26 -7.87
N ASP A 48 3.15 12.29 -8.66
CA ASP A 48 3.69 12.10 -10.00
C ASP A 48 5.14 11.63 -9.98
N LYS A 49 5.80 11.73 -8.83
CA LYS A 49 7.18 11.31 -8.61
C LYS A 49 7.29 9.95 -7.95
N MET A 50 6.16 9.30 -7.69
CA MET A 50 6.14 7.95 -7.15
C MET A 50 6.67 6.97 -8.18
N GLN A 51 7.65 6.15 -7.78
CA GLN A 51 8.30 5.18 -8.67
C GLN A 51 7.70 3.80 -8.52
N ARG A 52 7.60 3.35 -7.28
CA ARG A 52 7.10 2.01 -6.97
C ARG A 52 6.60 1.97 -5.53
N ALA A 53 5.83 0.95 -5.24
CA ALA A 53 5.41 0.64 -3.88
C ALA A 53 5.60 -0.85 -3.62
N ILE A 54 6.11 -1.17 -2.46
CA ILE A 54 6.16 -2.55 -1.98
C ILE A 54 5.10 -2.68 -0.91
N VAL A 55 4.14 -3.58 -1.14
CA VAL A 55 3.00 -3.77 -0.27
C VAL A 55 3.11 -5.11 0.43
N LYS A 56 2.99 -5.08 1.74
CA LYS A 56 2.94 -6.27 2.57
C LYS A 56 1.58 -6.34 3.25
N VAL A 57 0.94 -7.49 3.18
CA VAL A 57 -0.37 -7.72 3.80
C VAL A 57 -0.23 -8.90 4.75
N GLY A 58 -0.53 -8.68 6.01
CA GLY A 58 -0.44 -9.69 7.04
C GLY A 58 -1.60 -9.62 8.01
N ARG A 59 -1.63 -10.59 8.90
CA ARG A 59 -2.65 -10.65 9.95
C ARG A 59 -2.08 -10.09 11.25
N VAL A 60 -2.83 -9.21 11.88
CA VAL A 60 -2.52 -8.68 13.20
C VAL A 60 -3.73 -8.91 14.09
N VAL A 61 -3.64 -9.92 14.96
CA VAL A 61 -4.72 -10.36 15.85
C VAL A 61 -5.98 -10.75 15.05
N ASP A 62 -6.97 -9.87 15.00
CA ASP A 62 -8.25 -10.10 14.33
C ASP A 62 -8.45 -9.22 13.08
N LYS A 63 -7.37 -8.59 12.62
CA LYS A 63 -7.41 -7.67 11.48
C LYS A 63 -6.38 -8.04 10.44
N ILE A 64 -6.63 -7.60 9.23
CA ILE A 64 -5.66 -7.61 8.14
C ILE A 64 -5.01 -6.23 8.10
N ARG A 65 -3.69 -6.20 8.15
CA ARG A 65 -2.91 -4.96 8.03
C ARG A 65 -2.16 -4.94 6.72
N GLN A 66 -2.32 -3.86 5.99
CA GLN A 66 -1.56 -3.61 4.78
C GLN A 66 -0.56 -2.50 5.09
N SER A 67 0.71 -2.78 4.82
CA SER A 67 1.81 -1.80 4.94
C SER A 67 2.41 -1.57 3.57
N SER A 68 2.43 -0.33 3.13
CA SER A 68 3.00 0.04 1.84
C SER A 68 4.22 0.91 2.04
N THR A 69 5.33 0.53 1.42
CA THR A 69 6.51 1.40 1.33
C THR A 69 6.53 1.99 -0.05
N ILE A 70 6.37 3.31 -0.13
CA ILE A 70 6.30 4.04 -1.39
C ILE A 70 7.63 4.74 -1.61
N PHE A 71 8.23 4.52 -2.77
CA PHE A 71 9.50 5.12 -3.16
C PHE A 71 9.22 6.31 -4.07
N ILE A 72 9.70 7.48 -3.66
CA ILE A 72 9.52 8.74 -4.35
C ILE A 72 10.87 9.24 -4.79
N LYS A 73 10.97 9.67 -6.05
CA LYS A 73 12.19 10.25 -6.61
C LYS A 73 11.88 11.66 -7.08
N GLU A 74 12.49 12.66 -6.45
CA GLU A 74 12.20 14.06 -6.76
C GLU A 74 12.68 14.46 -8.15
N ASN A 75 13.85 13.97 -8.54
CA ASN A 75 14.46 14.27 -9.83
C ASN A 75 14.87 12.98 -10.55
N PRO A 76 14.69 12.89 -11.88
CA PRO A 76 15.05 11.68 -12.63
C PRO A 76 16.53 11.28 -12.52
N TRP A 77 17.40 12.26 -12.32
CA TRP A 77 18.85 12.04 -12.20
C TRP A 77 19.35 11.80 -10.79
N ASP A 78 18.46 11.88 -9.81
CA ASP A 78 18.80 11.69 -8.40
C ASP A 78 18.90 10.20 -8.07
N ASP A 79 19.97 9.80 -7.37
CA ASP A 79 20.15 8.42 -6.93
C ASP A 79 19.44 8.13 -5.59
N HIS A 80 18.87 9.16 -4.96
CA HIS A 80 18.24 9.03 -3.67
C HIS A 80 16.73 8.96 -3.79
N PHE A 81 16.15 8.08 -2.98
CA PHE A 81 14.70 7.95 -2.88
C PHE A 81 14.24 8.42 -1.51
N ILE A 82 13.09 9.06 -1.48
CA ILE A 82 12.35 9.29 -0.24
C ILE A 82 11.40 8.12 -0.07
N LYS A 83 11.45 7.49 1.10
CA LYS A 83 10.55 6.37 1.42
C LYS A 83 9.43 6.88 2.31
N THR A 84 8.21 6.55 1.96
CA THR A 84 7.03 6.85 2.77
C THR A 84 6.31 5.57 3.06
N GLU A 85 6.03 5.30 4.33
CA GLU A 85 5.26 4.13 4.74
C GLU A 85 3.83 4.55 5.04
N VAL A 86 2.90 3.84 4.44
CA VAL A 86 1.46 4.08 4.60
C VAL A 86 0.81 2.77 5.02
N GLU A 87 0.06 2.80 6.11
CA GLU A 87 -0.64 1.62 6.62
C GLU A 87 -2.15 1.78 6.53
N ALA A 88 -2.82 0.67 6.29
CA ALA A 88 -4.26 0.57 6.35
C ALA A 88 -4.66 -0.77 6.98
N GLU A 89 -5.83 -0.84 7.56
CA GLU A 89 -6.36 -2.03 8.18
C GLU A 89 -7.72 -2.38 7.61
N ALA A 90 -8.04 -3.67 7.65
CA ALA A 90 -9.35 -4.17 7.29
C ALA A 90 -9.76 -5.28 8.25
N PRO A 91 -11.05 -5.40 8.59
CA PRO A 91 -11.53 -6.56 9.33
C PRO A 91 -11.26 -7.84 8.53
N MET A 92 -10.98 -8.94 9.21
CA MET A 92 -10.79 -10.24 8.53
C MET A 92 -12.01 -10.65 7.71
N THR A 93 -13.19 -10.19 8.10
CA THR A 93 -14.43 -10.44 7.38
C THR A 93 -14.53 -9.70 6.05
N SER A 94 -13.63 -8.75 5.77
CA SER A 94 -13.59 -8.02 4.51
C SER A 94 -12.89 -8.76 3.38
N VAL A 95 -12.28 -9.90 3.66
CA VAL A 95 -11.62 -10.72 2.65
C VAL A 95 -12.16 -12.15 2.67
N ASP A 96 -12.08 -12.80 1.53
CA ASP A 96 -12.49 -14.18 1.39
C ASP A 96 -11.59 -15.11 2.21
N GLU A 97 -12.11 -16.27 2.59
CA GLU A 97 -11.37 -17.27 3.36
C GLU A 97 -10.09 -17.71 2.64
N ASP A 98 -10.10 -17.75 1.32
CA ASP A 98 -8.93 -18.11 0.53
C ASP A 98 -7.78 -17.12 0.72
N VAL A 99 -8.06 -15.85 0.88
CA VAL A 99 -7.07 -14.82 1.18
C VAL A 99 -6.48 -15.05 2.56
N ILE A 100 -7.34 -15.32 3.55
CA ILE A 100 -6.92 -15.59 4.93
C ILE A 100 -6.04 -16.84 4.97
N LYS A 101 -6.41 -17.89 4.26
CA LYS A 101 -5.59 -19.12 4.16
C LYS A 101 -4.19 -18.82 3.64
N LYS A 102 -4.07 -18.03 2.58
CA LYS A 102 -2.78 -17.67 2.02
C LYS A 102 -1.93 -16.86 2.98
N ILE A 103 -2.53 -15.93 3.69
CA ILE A 103 -1.82 -15.15 4.70
C ILE A 103 -1.33 -16.08 5.83
N ASN A 104 -2.17 -16.97 6.30
CA ASN A 104 -1.80 -17.92 7.37
C ASN A 104 -0.70 -18.89 6.94
N GLN A 105 -0.70 -19.33 5.68
CA GLN A 105 0.31 -20.25 5.16
C GLN A 105 1.67 -19.58 4.97
N ARG A 106 1.69 -18.33 4.55
CA ARG A 106 2.92 -17.61 4.19
C ARG A 106 3.39 -16.61 5.26
N GLY A 107 2.56 -16.34 6.26
CA GLY A 107 2.80 -15.30 7.25
C GLY A 107 2.40 -13.92 6.74
N GLU A 108 2.80 -13.57 5.54
CA GLU A 108 2.37 -12.33 4.87
C GLU A 108 2.40 -12.51 3.35
N LEU A 109 1.67 -11.65 2.67
CA LEU A 109 1.67 -11.55 1.22
C LEU A 109 2.38 -10.27 0.82
N THR A 110 3.24 -10.34 -0.19
CA THR A 110 4.02 -9.19 -0.65
C THR A 110 3.86 -9.02 -2.14
N GLN A 111 3.66 -7.78 -2.57
CA GLN A 111 3.54 -7.43 -3.99
C GLN A 111 4.23 -6.09 -4.25
N GLU A 112 4.94 -5.99 -5.36
CA GLU A 112 5.52 -4.74 -5.84
C GLU A 112 4.63 -4.16 -6.94
N PHE A 113 4.35 -2.87 -6.83
CA PHE A 113 3.65 -2.11 -7.87
C PHE A 113 4.60 -1.04 -8.40
N LYS A 114 4.71 -0.96 -9.71
CA LYS A 114 5.52 0.08 -10.36
C LYS A 114 4.62 1.16 -10.94
N TYR A 115 5.04 2.40 -10.75
CA TYR A 115 4.36 3.56 -11.31
C TYR A 115 5.15 4.07 -12.49
N GLU A 116 4.47 4.37 -13.60
CA GLU A 116 5.10 5.00 -14.73
C GLU A 116 5.24 6.50 -14.46
N LEU A 117 6.39 7.03 -14.80
CA LEU A 117 6.63 8.48 -14.77
C LEU A 117 5.82 9.12 -15.89
N ARG A 118 5.03 10.10 -15.54
CA ARG A 118 4.20 10.84 -16.48
C ARG A 118 4.75 12.23 -16.70
#